data_b9cd7d2e1fa70c3be6314d3e38145b06
#
_entry.id   b9cd7d2e1fa70c3be6314d3e38145b06
#
_cell.length_a   1.000
_cell.length_b   1.000
_cell.length_c   1.000
_cell.angle_alpha   90.00
_cell.angle_beta   90.00
_cell.angle_gamma   90.00
#
_symmetry.space_group_name_H-M   'P 1'
#
loop_
_entity.id
_entity.type
_entity.pdbx_description
1 polymer ?
#
loop_
_entity_poly.entity_id
_entity_poly.type
_entity_poly.pdbx_seq_one_letter_code
_entity_poly.pdbx_strand_id
1 'polypeptide(L)' 'DYEFPGDEYIHVLEGSLSIETSDGNNYELNKGDIVCFDKGIKSVWTITSSFKKFFVIDNC' A
#
# COMPACT_ATOMS: atom_id res chain seq x y z
N ASP A 1 -4.92 -9.09 -6.24
CA ASP A 1 -5.87 -8.29 -5.46
C ASP A 1 -5.60 -8.43 -3.97
N TYR A 2 -5.72 -7.33 -3.26
CA TYR A 2 -5.46 -7.33 -1.82
C TYR A 2 -6.50 -6.47 -1.11
N GLU A 3 -7.15 -7.05 -0.12
CA GLU A 3 -8.08 -6.32 0.72
C GLU A 3 -7.39 -6.04 2.06
N PHE A 4 -7.41 -4.78 2.49
CA PHE A 4 -6.76 -4.39 3.73
C PHE A 4 -7.53 -4.94 4.93
N PRO A 5 -6.91 -5.81 5.76
CA PRO A 5 -7.60 -6.46 6.87
C PRO A 5 -7.82 -5.56 8.08
N GLY A 6 -7.16 -4.41 8.08
CA GLY A 6 -7.27 -3.37 9.09
C GLY A 6 -6.72 -2.11 8.50
N ASP A 7 -6.67 -1.04 9.27
CA ASP A 7 -5.99 0.17 8.81
C ASP A 7 -4.51 -0.16 8.67
N GLU A 8 -3.98 0.02 7.47
CA GLU A 8 -2.61 -0.39 7.18
C GLU A 8 -1.76 0.83 6.81
N TYR A 9 -0.63 0.96 7.51
CA TYR A 9 0.37 1.98 7.23
C TYR A 9 1.53 1.32 6.49
N ILE A 10 1.92 1.88 5.37
CA ILE A 10 3.00 1.34 4.55
C ILE A 10 4.09 2.39 4.41
N HIS A 11 5.32 2.01 4.77
CA HIS A 11 6.49 2.85 4.56
C HIS A 11 7.40 2.13 3.55
N VAL A 12 7.59 2.75 2.40
CA VAL A 12 8.42 2.17 1.34
C VAL A 12 9.89 2.38 1.69
N LEU A 13 10.59 1.28 1.92
CA LEU A 13 12.00 1.31 2.28
C LEU A 13 12.90 1.26 1.06
N GLU A 14 12.45 0.60 0.00
CA GLU A 14 13.25 0.41 -1.21
C GLU A 14 12.35 0.08 -2.39
N GLY A 15 12.70 0.59 -3.57
CA GLY A 15 11.93 0.33 -4.78
C GLY A 15 10.73 1.25 -4.93
N SER A 16 9.80 0.84 -5.78
CA SER A 16 8.57 1.59 -6.00
C SER A 16 7.42 0.65 -6.36
N LEU A 17 6.20 1.13 -6.14
CA LEU A 17 5.02 0.37 -6.52
C LEU A 17 3.87 1.32 -6.83
N SER A 18 2.90 0.80 -7.59
CA SER A 18 1.63 1.47 -7.83
C SER A 18 0.52 0.69 -7.14
N ILE A 19 -0.39 1.40 -6.51
CA ILE A 19 -1.56 0.80 -5.87
C ILE A 19 -2.80 1.46 -6.45
N GLU A 20 -3.71 0.65 -7.00
CA GLU A 20 -5.01 1.11 -7.44
C GLU A 20 -6.05 0.60 -6.47
N THR A 21 -6.84 1.51 -5.91
CA THR A 21 -7.86 1.15 -4.93
C THR A 21 -9.24 1.09 -5.55
N SER A 22 -10.15 0.35 -4.92
CA SER A 22 -11.49 0.11 -5.45
C SER A 22 -12.36 1.37 -5.49
N ASP A 23 -11.97 2.42 -4.81
CA ASP A 23 -12.66 3.70 -4.86
C ASP A 23 -12.23 4.57 -6.05
N GLY A 24 -11.40 4.05 -6.94
CA GLY A 24 -10.98 4.74 -8.15
C GLY A 24 -9.72 5.58 -8.02
N ASN A 25 -9.03 5.49 -6.90
CA ASN A 25 -7.78 6.23 -6.71
C ASN A 25 -6.56 5.41 -7.10
N ASN A 26 -5.53 6.10 -7.57
CA ASN A 26 -4.22 5.50 -7.87
C ASN A 26 -3.16 6.18 -7.04
N TYR A 27 -2.26 5.36 -6.51
CA TYR A 27 -1.15 5.85 -5.70
C TYR A 27 0.16 5.32 -6.25
N GLU A 28 1.14 6.20 -6.44
CA GLU A 28 2.50 5.81 -6.78
C GLU A 28 3.37 6.07 -5.58
N LEU A 29 4.00 5.01 -5.09
CA LEU A 29 4.82 5.07 -3.89
C LEU A 29 6.27 4.81 -4.24
N ASN A 30 7.14 5.66 -3.71
CA ASN A 30 8.58 5.57 -3.93
C ASN A 30 9.28 5.48 -2.58
N LYS A 31 10.57 5.19 -2.62
CA LYS A 31 11.38 5.13 -1.41
C LYS A 31 11.16 6.36 -0.54
N GLY A 32 10.86 6.12 0.73
CA GLY A 32 10.62 7.18 1.70
C GLY A 32 9.16 7.57 1.86
N ASP A 33 8.28 7.10 0.98
CA ASP A 33 6.86 7.45 1.08
C ASP A 33 6.18 6.64 2.18
N ILE A 34 5.23 7.29 2.84
CA ILE A 34 4.40 6.67 3.87
C ILE A 34 2.95 6.92 3.49
N VAL A 35 2.13 5.87 3.54
CA VAL A 35 0.72 5.95 3.20
C VAL A 35 -0.09 5.09 4.14
N CYS A 36 -1.35 5.47 4.35
CA CYS A 36 -2.30 4.73 5.19
C CYS A 36 -3.53 4.40 4.36
N PHE A 37 -3.99 3.16 4.46
CA PHE A 37 -5.22 2.69 3.81
C PHE A 37 -6.19 2.19 4.86
N ASP A 38 -7.48 2.45 4.64
CA ASP A 38 -8.53 2.04 5.55
C ASP A 38 -8.86 0.55 5.39
N LYS A 39 -9.31 -0.05 6.49
CA LYS A 39 -9.79 -1.42 6.50
C LYS A 39 -10.89 -1.63 5.46
N GLY A 40 -10.84 -2.75 4.77
CA GLY A 40 -11.87 -3.17 3.82
C GLY A 40 -11.70 -2.65 2.41
N ILE A 41 -10.77 -1.73 2.17
CA ILE A 41 -10.50 -1.26 0.82
C ILE A 41 -9.80 -2.37 0.03
N LYS A 42 -10.30 -2.65 -1.17
CA LYS A 42 -9.67 -3.59 -2.09
C LYS A 42 -8.68 -2.84 -2.97
N SER A 43 -7.59 -3.49 -3.29
CA SER A 43 -6.51 -2.86 -4.05
C SER A 43 -5.82 -3.83 -4.98
N VAL A 44 -5.23 -3.27 -6.04
CA VAL A 44 -4.37 -4.01 -6.97
C VAL A 44 -3.00 -3.35 -6.93
N TRP A 45 -1.97 -4.15 -6.67
CA TRP A 45 -0.61 -3.66 -6.52
C TRP A 45 0.21 -4.06 -7.74
N THR A 46 0.97 -3.11 -8.27
CA THR A 46 1.94 -3.36 -9.34
C THR A 46 3.31 -2.98 -8.83
N ILE A 47 4.17 -3.96 -8.70
CA ILE A 47 5.54 -3.76 -8.22
C ILE A 47 6.46 -3.79 -9.43
N THR A 48 7.21 -2.71 -9.65
CA THR A 48 8.00 -2.52 -10.86
C THR A 48 9.47 -2.94 -10.73
N SER A 49 9.94 -3.14 -9.50
CA SER A 49 11.34 -3.50 -9.24
C SER A 49 11.45 -4.15 -7.87
N SER A 50 12.68 -4.45 -7.44
CA SER A 50 12.91 -4.93 -6.08
C SER A 50 12.25 -3.98 -5.08
N PHE A 51 11.45 -4.51 -4.19
CA PHE A 51 10.63 -3.70 -3.32
C PHE A 51 10.73 -4.19 -1.88
N LYS A 52 10.93 -3.26 -0.96
CA LYS A 52 10.90 -3.54 0.48
C LYS A 52 10.00 -2.54 1.16
N LYS A 53 9.19 -3.01 2.07
CA LYS A 53 8.30 -2.16 2.84
C LYS A 53 8.33 -2.52 4.32
N PHE A 54 8.07 -1.53 5.14
CA PHE A 54 7.70 -1.72 6.53
C PHE A 54 6.21 -1.42 6.65
N PHE A 55 5.45 -2.30 7.27
CA PHE A 55 4.02 -2.07 7.37
C PHE A 55 3.51 -2.39 8.77
N VAL A 56 2.44 -1.70 9.15
CA VAL A 56 1.74 -1.91 10.41
C VAL A 56 0.26 -2.02 10.11
N ILE A 57 -0.37 -3.07 10.61
CA ILE A 57 -1.80 -3.27 10.45
C ILE A 57 -2.44 -3.09 11.82
N ASP A 58 -3.41 -2.18 11.89
CA ASP A 58 -4.18 -1.92 13.10
C ASP A 58 -5.55 -2.55 12.93
N ASN A 59 -5.85 -3.54 13.76
CA ASN A 59 -7.11 -4.28 13.71
C ASN A 59 -8.09 -3.89 14.81
N CYS A 60 -7.90 -2.77 15.44
CA CYS A 60 -8.77 -2.32 16.51
C CYS A 60 -10.19 -2.02 16.09
#